data_b02a303a698ca1512e94cedbf14b8e25
#
_entry.id   b02a303a698ca1512e94cedbf14b8e25
#
_cell.length_a   1.000
_cell.length_b   1.000
_cell.length_c   1.000
_cell.angle_alpha   90.00
_cell.angle_beta   90.00
_cell.angle_gamma   90.00
#
_symmetry.space_group_name_H-M   'P 1'
#
loop_
_entity.id
_entity.type
_entity.pdbx_description
1 polymer ?
#
loop_
_entity_poly.entity_id
_entity_poly.type
_entity_poly.pdbx_seq_one_letter_code
_entity_poly.pdbx_strand_id
1 'polypeptide(L)'
;MTSEELKARTLEGFERMFNQGDLAYVDNALAPGAIDHQEPQGTDFAAHLKNVISTLRSAFPDLHFEVEELIGEADTVACRSTMSGTHQGPLRIGPMAGLPVNGTRIEVPHMHFFHYDDEGRLTDLWHVWNTLMLAGQLGAPAPDLSIGAPA
;
A
#
# COMPACT_ATOMS: atom_id res chain seq x y z
N MET A 1 -21.95 1.96 9.98
CA MET A 1 -21.95 1.34 8.64
C MET A 1 -21.84 -0.17 8.77
N THR A 2 -22.42 -0.91 7.85
CA THR A 2 -22.28 -2.37 7.81
C THR A 2 -20.91 -2.77 7.28
N SER A 3 -20.46 -3.99 7.56
CA SER A 3 -19.19 -4.51 7.02
C SER A 3 -19.18 -4.56 5.49
N GLU A 4 -20.33 -4.76 4.84
CA GLU A 4 -20.42 -4.69 3.37
C GLU A 4 -20.22 -3.28 2.84
N GLU A 5 -20.75 -2.26 3.51
CA GLU A 5 -20.51 -0.87 3.16
C GLU A 5 -19.03 -0.48 3.36
N LEU A 6 -18.40 -0.98 4.43
CA LEU A 6 -16.97 -0.75 4.68
C LEU A 6 -16.08 -1.45 3.64
N LYS A 7 -16.44 -2.66 3.21
CA LYS A 7 -15.74 -3.32 2.08
C LYS A 7 -15.85 -2.50 0.80
N ALA A 8 -17.04 -1.96 0.48
CA ALA A 8 -17.22 -1.08 -0.67
C ALA A 8 -16.37 0.20 -0.56
N ARG A 9 -16.29 0.79 0.63
CA ARG A 9 -15.40 1.92 0.94
C ARG A 9 -13.92 1.59 0.70
N THR A 10 -13.50 0.41 1.14
CA THR A 10 -12.13 -0.05 0.95
C THR A 10 -11.79 -0.17 -0.54
N LEU A 11 -12.69 -0.77 -1.34
CA LEU A 11 -12.53 -0.86 -2.80
C LEU A 11 -12.46 0.53 -3.46
N GLU A 12 -13.35 1.44 -3.09
CA GLU A 12 -13.35 2.81 -3.59
C GLU A 12 -12.03 3.53 -3.26
N GLY A 13 -11.51 3.32 -2.04
CA GLY A 13 -10.23 3.87 -1.60
C GLY A 13 -9.07 3.44 -2.49
N PHE A 14 -8.93 2.14 -2.75
CA PHE A 14 -7.90 1.64 -3.66
C PHE A 14 -8.04 2.21 -5.06
N GLU A 15 -9.26 2.22 -5.61
CA GLU A 15 -9.52 2.72 -6.95
C GLU A 15 -9.19 4.21 -7.06
N ARG A 16 -9.71 5.03 -6.18
CA ARG A 16 -9.53 6.48 -6.28
C ARG A 16 -8.11 6.92 -5.93
N MET A 17 -7.58 6.45 -4.81
CA MET A 17 -6.27 6.92 -4.33
C MET A 17 -5.11 6.34 -5.16
N PHE A 18 -5.04 5.03 -5.30
CA PHE A 18 -3.90 4.38 -5.95
C PHE A 18 -4.06 4.25 -7.46
N ASN A 19 -5.20 3.75 -7.96
CA ASN A 19 -5.39 3.49 -9.38
C ASN A 19 -5.59 4.77 -10.18
N GLN A 20 -6.31 5.76 -9.62
CA GLN A 20 -6.58 7.03 -10.29
C GLN A 20 -5.64 8.17 -9.83
N GLY A 21 -5.00 8.06 -8.67
CA GLY A 21 -4.13 9.10 -8.13
C GLY A 21 -4.87 10.31 -7.56
N ASP A 22 -6.10 10.12 -7.08
CA ASP A 22 -6.92 11.18 -6.49
C ASP A 22 -6.45 11.50 -5.06
N LEU A 23 -5.49 12.41 -4.94
CA LEU A 23 -4.93 12.79 -3.63
C LEU A 23 -5.93 13.56 -2.76
N ALA A 24 -6.91 14.24 -3.34
CA ALA A 24 -7.93 14.95 -2.57
C ALA A 24 -8.87 13.99 -1.83
N TYR A 25 -9.04 12.78 -2.35
CA TYR A 25 -9.83 11.74 -1.68
C TYR A 25 -9.24 11.31 -0.34
N VAL A 26 -7.91 11.38 -0.18
CA VAL A 26 -7.22 11.03 1.09
C VAL A 26 -7.78 11.82 2.26
N ASP A 27 -8.02 13.12 2.09
CA ASP A 27 -8.51 13.99 3.17
C ASP A 27 -9.93 13.61 3.64
N ASN A 28 -10.72 13.02 2.76
CA ASN A 28 -12.08 12.56 3.07
C ASN A 28 -12.11 11.11 3.57
N ALA A 29 -11.11 10.30 3.19
CA ALA A 29 -11.05 8.90 3.56
C ALA A 29 -10.54 8.65 4.97
N LEU A 30 -9.72 9.57 5.51
CA LEU A 30 -9.10 9.44 6.81
C LEU A 30 -9.88 10.18 7.89
N ALA A 31 -10.05 9.57 9.06
CA ALA A 31 -10.52 10.25 10.25
C ALA A 31 -9.45 11.23 10.78
N PRO A 32 -9.84 12.30 11.49
CA PRO A 32 -8.88 13.12 12.20
C PRO A 32 -8.05 12.28 13.17
N GLY A 33 -6.72 12.39 13.08
CA GLY A 33 -5.83 11.61 13.94
C GLY A 33 -5.65 10.14 13.55
N ALA A 34 -6.05 9.74 12.35
CA ALA A 34 -5.84 8.39 11.84
C ALA A 34 -4.36 7.99 11.89
N ILE A 35 -4.10 6.72 12.17
CA ILE A 35 -2.76 6.18 12.38
C ILE A 35 -2.43 5.08 11.39
N ASP A 36 -1.30 5.19 10.70
CA ASP A 36 -0.63 4.07 10.04
C ASP A 36 0.37 3.46 11.03
N HIS A 37 0.07 2.26 11.51
CA HIS A 37 0.87 1.58 12.53
C HIS A 37 2.21 1.01 12.00
N GLN A 38 2.47 1.07 10.70
CA GLN A 38 3.76 0.71 10.10
C GLN A 38 4.72 1.89 10.07
N GLU A 39 4.24 3.11 10.34
CA GLU A 39 5.04 4.32 10.35
C GLU A 39 5.48 4.72 11.76
N PRO A 40 6.55 5.52 11.90
CA PRO A 40 6.96 6.05 13.19
C PRO A 40 5.84 6.82 13.88
N GLN A 41 5.80 6.74 15.22
CA GLN A 41 4.82 7.46 16.02
C GLN A 41 4.89 8.97 15.71
N GLY A 42 3.72 9.59 15.53
CA GLY A 42 3.60 11.01 15.23
C GLY A 42 3.65 11.36 13.74
N THR A 43 3.76 10.36 12.86
CA THR A 43 3.67 10.59 11.41
C THR A 43 2.29 11.15 11.04
N ASP A 44 2.25 12.22 10.25
CA ASP A 44 1.02 12.70 9.62
C ASP A 44 0.61 11.71 8.53
N PHE A 45 -0.40 10.88 8.83
CA PHE A 45 -0.80 9.79 7.93
C PHE A 45 -1.31 10.33 6.58
N ALA A 46 -2.10 11.39 6.56
CA ALA A 46 -2.61 11.94 5.30
C ALA A 46 -1.47 12.44 4.39
N ALA A 47 -0.54 13.20 4.95
CA ALA A 47 0.63 13.69 4.21
C ALA A 47 1.52 12.54 3.73
N HIS A 48 1.77 11.55 4.59
CA HIS A 48 2.55 10.37 4.25
C HIS A 48 1.89 9.57 3.11
N LEU A 49 0.60 9.28 3.21
CA LEU A 49 -0.14 8.52 2.21
C LEU A 49 -0.14 9.21 0.83
N LYS A 50 -0.36 10.54 0.81
CA LYS A 50 -0.25 11.33 -0.43
C LYS A 50 1.13 11.23 -1.06
N ASN A 51 2.18 11.28 -0.24
CA ASN A 51 3.56 11.13 -0.71
C ASN A 51 3.83 9.72 -1.26
N VAL A 52 3.34 8.67 -0.59
CA VAL A 52 3.47 7.28 -1.07
C VAL A 52 2.77 7.10 -2.41
N ILE A 53 1.53 7.55 -2.54
CA ILE A 53 0.77 7.47 -3.79
C ILE A 53 1.51 8.17 -4.93
N SER A 54 1.97 9.40 -4.70
CA SER A 54 2.72 10.19 -5.69
C SER A 54 4.02 9.51 -6.09
N THR A 55 4.76 8.98 -5.13
CA THR A 55 6.03 8.28 -5.35
C THR A 55 5.83 7.01 -6.17
N LEU A 56 4.84 6.19 -5.80
CA LEU A 56 4.54 4.95 -6.52
C LEU A 56 4.06 5.24 -7.94
N ARG A 57 3.17 6.21 -8.14
CA ARG A 57 2.65 6.55 -9.46
C ARG A 57 3.70 7.22 -10.37
N SER A 58 4.68 7.90 -9.80
CA SER A 58 5.83 8.44 -10.53
C SER A 58 6.76 7.34 -11.02
N ALA A 59 6.99 6.32 -10.20
CA ALA A 59 7.83 5.17 -10.56
C ALA A 59 7.11 4.20 -11.50
N PHE A 60 5.80 4.02 -11.29
CA PHE A 60 4.92 3.12 -12.03
C PHE A 60 3.72 3.90 -12.56
N PRO A 61 3.80 4.56 -13.75
CA PRO A 61 2.69 5.35 -14.28
C PRO A 61 1.42 4.55 -14.52
N ASP A 62 1.54 3.24 -14.73
CA ASP A 62 0.45 2.26 -14.86
C ASP A 62 0.15 1.53 -13.55
N LEU A 63 0.48 2.12 -12.40
CA LEU A 63 0.22 1.55 -11.08
C LEU A 63 -1.23 1.06 -10.97
N HIS A 64 -1.41 -0.18 -10.56
CA HIS A 64 -2.71 -0.78 -10.31
C HIS A 64 -2.67 -1.66 -9.06
N PHE A 65 -3.66 -1.47 -8.19
CA PHE A 65 -3.96 -2.36 -7.09
C PHE A 65 -5.20 -3.18 -7.45
N GLU A 66 -5.03 -4.48 -7.54
CA GLU A 66 -6.13 -5.43 -7.63
C GLU A 66 -6.45 -5.96 -6.24
N VAL A 67 -7.68 -5.75 -5.78
CA VAL A 67 -8.15 -6.32 -4.52
C VAL A 67 -8.60 -7.75 -4.78
N GLU A 68 -7.85 -8.71 -4.23
CA GLU A 68 -8.08 -10.13 -4.44
C GLU A 68 -9.16 -10.68 -3.48
N GLU A 69 -9.19 -10.16 -2.24
CA GLU A 69 -10.07 -10.65 -1.20
C GLU A 69 -10.32 -9.59 -0.13
N LEU A 70 -11.57 -9.49 0.30
CA LEU A 70 -12.00 -8.65 1.43
C LEU A 70 -12.79 -9.49 2.43
N ILE A 71 -12.43 -9.38 3.70
CA ILE A 71 -13.16 -9.95 4.81
C ILE A 71 -13.54 -8.82 5.75
N GLY A 72 -14.83 -8.65 6.03
CA GLY A 72 -15.33 -7.59 6.91
C GLY A 72 -16.02 -8.14 8.14
N GLU A 73 -15.69 -7.62 9.31
CA GLU A 73 -16.36 -7.91 10.57
C GLU A 73 -16.40 -6.64 11.43
N ALA A 74 -17.58 -6.29 11.91
CA ALA A 74 -17.81 -5.06 12.68
C ALA A 74 -17.27 -3.83 11.92
N ASP A 75 -16.33 -3.11 12.51
CA ASP A 75 -15.67 -1.92 11.97
C ASP A 75 -14.35 -2.22 11.21
N THR A 76 -14.04 -3.50 11.03
CA THR A 76 -12.75 -3.95 10.49
C THR A 76 -12.89 -4.59 9.12
N VAL A 77 -12.00 -4.24 8.20
CA VAL A 77 -11.85 -4.90 6.89
C VAL A 77 -10.43 -5.42 6.75
N ALA A 78 -10.29 -6.73 6.55
CA ALA A 78 -9.04 -7.34 6.13
C ALA A 78 -9.01 -7.44 4.60
N CYS A 79 -7.86 -7.13 4.01
CA CYS A 79 -7.68 -7.06 2.56
C CYS A 79 -6.42 -7.77 2.12
N ARG A 80 -6.54 -8.59 1.09
CA ARG A 80 -5.41 -9.12 0.32
C ARG A 80 -5.48 -8.51 -1.08
N SER A 81 -4.39 -7.86 -1.49
CA SER A 81 -4.31 -7.16 -2.78
C SER A 81 -2.99 -7.45 -3.49
N THR A 82 -2.94 -7.17 -4.78
CA THR A 82 -1.75 -7.24 -5.61
C THR A 82 -1.48 -5.88 -6.23
N MET A 83 -0.31 -5.32 -5.95
CA MET A 83 0.19 -4.13 -6.62
C MET A 83 0.94 -4.52 -7.87
N SER A 84 0.64 -3.91 -9.00
CA SER A 84 1.35 -4.11 -10.26
C SER A 84 1.69 -2.80 -10.94
N GLY A 85 2.65 -2.84 -11.83
CA GLY A 85 3.06 -1.70 -12.63
C GLY A 85 4.33 -1.96 -13.42
N THR A 86 4.67 -1.03 -14.29
CA THR A 86 5.89 -1.05 -15.11
C THR A 86 6.83 0.03 -14.62
N HIS A 87 8.07 -0.35 -14.27
CA HIS A 87 9.08 0.56 -13.72
C HIS A 87 9.59 1.51 -14.81
N GLN A 88 9.08 2.73 -14.82
CA GLN A 88 9.42 3.76 -15.81
C GLN A 88 9.97 5.06 -15.20
N GLY A 89 10.01 5.13 -13.87
CA GLY A 89 10.59 6.25 -13.14
C GLY A 89 11.34 5.78 -11.89
N PRO A 90 12.17 6.63 -11.28
CA PRO A 90 12.92 6.23 -10.09
C PRO A 90 11.97 5.97 -8.92
N LEU A 91 12.15 4.85 -8.25
CA LEU A 91 11.41 4.52 -7.03
C LEU A 91 12.21 4.99 -5.81
N ARG A 92 11.83 6.11 -5.24
CA ARG A 92 12.53 6.73 -4.11
C ARG A 92 12.04 6.21 -2.76
N ILE A 93 12.12 4.90 -2.58
CA ILE A 93 11.74 4.22 -1.33
C ILE A 93 12.92 3.40 -0.83
N GLY A 94 13.48 3.79 0.30
CA GLY A 94 14.53 3.05 1.01
C GLY A 94 15.64 2.51 0.12
N PRO A 95 16.01 1.23 0.25
CA PRO A 95 17.09 0.63 -0.53
C PRO A 95 16.86 0.57 -2.04
N MET A 96 15.62 0.78 -2.48
CA MET A 96 15.25 0.75 -3.90
C MET A 96 15.51 2.08 -4.63
N ALA A 97 15.82 3.14 -3.89
CA ALA A 97 15.97 4.50 -4.45
C ALA A 97 17.08 4.62 -5.48
N GLY A 98 18.11 3.77 -5.41
CA GLY A 98 19.24 3.78 -6.34
C GLY A 98 19.16 2.76 -7.47
N LEU A 99 18.09 1.99 -7.56
CA LEU A 99 17.96 0.96 -8.58
C LEU A 99 17.68 1.57 -9.97
N PRO A 100 18.33 1.07 -11.04
CA PRO A 100 18.14 1.60 -12.38
C PRO A 100 16.73 1.32 -12.90
N VAL A 101 16.16 2.29 -13.61
CA VAL A 101 14.89 2.16 -14.32
C VAL A 101 15.12 1.33 -15.59
N ASN A 102 14.40 0.20 -15.72
CA ASN A 102 14.63 -0.76 -16.80
C ASN A 102 13.36 -1.27 -17.51
N GLY A 103 12.19 -0.69 -17.20
CA GLY A 103 10.92 -1.12 -17.80
C GLY A 103 10.40 -2.46 -17.30
N THR A 104 10.92 -2.98 -16.19
CA THR A 104 10.44 -4.24 -15.59
C THR A 104 9.03 -4.09 -15.07
N ARG A 105 8.17 -5.08 -15.36
CA ARG A 105 6.86 -5.21 -14.73
C ARG A 105 7.01 -5.84 -13.37
N ILE A 106 6.33 -5.25 -12.39
CA ILE A 106 6.28 -5.77 -11.02
C ILE A 106 4.88 -6.30 -10.67
N GLU A 107 4.84 -7.29 -9.79
CA GLU A 107 3.63 -7.78 -9.12
C GLU A 107 3.97 -8.11 -7.67
N VAL A 108 3.36 -7.40 -6.72
CA VAL A 108 3.74 -7.49 -5.30
C VAL A 108 2.49 -7.66 -4.44
N PRO A 109 2.42 -8.74 -3.62
CA PRO A 109 1.30 -8.93 -2.71
C PRO A 109 1.38 -7.97 -1.52
N HIS A 110 0.19 -7.51 -1.11
CA HIS A 110 -0.03 -6.68 0.07
C HIS A 110 -1.11 -7.28 0.95
N MET A 111 -0.98 -7.08 2.26
CA MET A 111 -1.99 -7.43 3.26
C MET A 111 -2.28 -6.21 4.12
N HIS A 112 -3.55 -5.94 4.36
CA HIS A 112 -4.00 -4.79 5.12
C HIS A 112 -5.09 -5.18 6.11
N PHE A 113 -5.08 -4.52 7.28
CA PHE A 113 -6.20 -4.42 8.19
C PHE A 113 -6.58 -2.96 8.33
N PHE A 114 -7.83 -2.64 7.98
CA PHE A 114 -8.40 -1.30 8.07
C PHE A 114 -9.42 -1.26 9.19
N HIS A 115 -9.32 -0.29 10.09
CA HIS A 115 -10.36 0.02 11.05
C HIS A 115 -11.04 1.34 10.66
N TYR A 116 -12.35 1.40 10.84
CA TYR A 116 -13.17 2.53 10.41
C TYR A 116 -14.00 3.09 11.57
N ASP A 117 -14.28 4.38 11.54
CA ASP A 117 -15.25 5.01 12.42
C ASP A 117 -16.70 4.81 11.91
N ASP A 118 -17.67 5.29 12.69
CA ASP A 118 -19.10 5.19 12.34
C ASP A 118 -19.48 5.93 11.06
N GLU A 119 -18.64 6.87 10.61
CA GLU A 119 -18.79 7.62 9.36
C GLU A 119 -18.08 6.94 8.16
N GLY A 120 -17.45 5.80 8.41
CA GLY A 120 -16.70 5.04 7.40
C GLY A 120 -15.39 5.71 6.99
N ARG A 121 -14.77 6.49 7.90
CA ARG A 121 -13.43 7.03 7.71
C ARG A 121 -12.42 6.12 8.39
N LEU A 122 -11.30 5.91 7.74
CA LEU A 122 -10.21 5.08 8.27
C LEU A 122 -9.61 5.71 9.52
N THR A 123 -9.56 4.95 10.62
CA THR A 123 -8.93 5.36 11.88
C THR A 123 -7.56 4.76 12.07
N ASP A 124 -7.40 3.50 11.69
CA ASP A 124 -6.17 2.74 11.91
C ASP A 124 -5.88 1.83 10.72
N LEU A 125 -4.61 1.76 10.36
CA LEU A 125 -4.10 0.88 9.32
C LEU A 125 -2.94 0.06 9.85
N TRP A 126 -3.03 -1.26 9.69
CA TRP A 126 -1.89 -2.19 9.74
C TRP A 126 -1.73 -2.79 8.35
N HIS A 127 -0.51 -2.78 7.84
CA HIS A 127 -0.25 -3.37 6.53
C HIS A 127 1.17 -3.91 6.42
N VAL A 128 1.33 -4.90 5.58
CA VAL A 128 2.63 -5.40 5.14
C VAL A 128 2.60 -5.63 3.64
N TRP A 129 3.69 -5.33 2.98
CA TRP A 129 3.89 -5.65 1.59
C TRP A 129 5.24 -6.36 1.41
N ASN A 130 5.35 -7.15 0.37
CA ASN A 130 6.57 -7.92 0.14
C ASN A 130 7.64 -7.04 -0.54
N THR A 131 8.26 -6.17 0.25
CA THR A 131 9.31 -5.25 -0.22
C THR A 131 10.54 -5.98 -0.74
N LEU A 132 10.84 -7.15 -0.19
CA LEU A 132 11.95 -7.98 -0.64
C LEU A 132 11.70 -8.52 -2.04
N MET A 133 10.48 -8.99 -2.31
CA MET A 133 10.07 -9.41 -3.66
C MET A 133 10.14 -8.24 -4.64
N LEU A 134 9.63 -7.07 -4.25
CA LEU A 134 9.71 -5.86 -5.07
C LEU A 134 11.16 -5.50 -5.42
N ALA A 135 12.03 -5.45 -4.42
CA ALA A 135 13.45 -5.15 -4.65
C ALA A 135 14.11 -6.15 -5.60
N GLY A 136 13.82 -7.45 -5.43
CA GLY A 136 14.32 -8.50 -6.32
C GLY A 136 13.81 -8.36 -7.76
N GLN A 137 12.53 -8.05 -7.95
CA GLN A 137 11.94 -7.80 -9.27
C GLN A 137 12.56 -6.57 -9.95
N LEU A 138 12.95 -5.57 -9.18
CA LEU A 138 13.63 -4.36 -9.66
C LEU A 138 15.13 -4.55 -9.90
N GLY A 139 15.67 -5.74 -9.64
CA GLY A 139 17.06 -6.09 -9.90
C GLY A 139 18.02 -5.90 -8.73
N ALA A 140 17.52 -5.65 -7.52
CA ALA A 140 18.38 -5.64 -6.34
C ALA A 140 18.95 -7.03 -6.06
N PRO A 141 20.21 -7.11 -5.53
CA PRO A 141 20.75 -8.38 -5.10
C PRO A 141 19.85 -8.99 -4.00
N ALA A 142 19.49 -10.26 -4.14
CA ALA A 142 18.73 -10.97 -3.12
C ALA A 142 19.58 -11.09 -1.84
N PRO A 143 19.09 -10.65 -0.66
CA PRO A 143 19.76 -10.93 0.58
C PRO A 143 19.74 -12.43 0.86
N ASP A 144 20.77 -12.93 1.49
CA ASP A 144 20.79 -14.32 1.97
C ASP A 144 19.88 -14.43 3.20
N LEU A 145 18.69 -14.98 2.98
CA LEU A 145 17.71 -15.27 4.03
C LEU A 145 17.71 -16.76 4.42
N SER A 146 18.71 -17.53 3.98
CA SER A 146 18.80 -18.94 4.35
C SER A 146 18.94 -19.07 5.86
N ILE A 147 18.16 -19.97 6.44
CA ILE A 147 18.39 -20.42 7.82
C ILE A 147 19.70 -21.18 7.77
N GLY A 148 20.67 -20.77 8.59
CA GLY A 148 21.96 -21.42 8.64
C GLY A 148 21.83 -22.94 8.76
N ALA A 149 22.71 -23.69 8.07
CA ALA A 149 22.71 -25.13 8.16
C ALA A 149 22.85 -25.54 9.64
N PRO A 150 22.14 -26.60 10.09
CA PRO A 150 22.33 -27.12 11.45
C PRO A 150 23.80 -27.52 11.67
N ALA A 151 24.31 -27.18 12.85
CA ALA A 151 25.68 -27.50 13.24
C ALA A 151 25.93 -29.00 13.29
#